data_e353120df2daa6c9e2c3d1c2448ee124
#
_entry.id   e353120df2daa6c9e2c3d1c2448ee124
#
_cell.length_a   1.000
_cell.length_b   1.000
_cell.length_c   1.000
_cell.angle_alpha   90.00
_cell.angle_beta   90.00
_cell.angle_gamma   90.00
#
_symmetry.space_group_name_H-M   'P 1'
#
loop_
_entity.id
_entity.type
_entity.pdbx_description
1 polymer ?
#
loop_
_entity_poly.entity_id
_entity_poly.type
_entity_poly.pdbx_seq_one_letter_code
_entity_poly.pdbx_strand_id
1 'polypeptide(L)'
;MIIEPHNIDGDKIIKADLCLIGSGPASLTILDALKDLNLKIIIIPGGKFSFNKKNQKLYKGIIDEGSSHEPLTENRFREFGGSGNYWGGRCVPLDEIDFIKKKWIKNSGWPIKFSDFIKYYQEASKFLNISLYDKRKNFFTKNLKEIIKKMDDRYLTSKKLESWSPILNFKKKFLKIIKKDNIIVIDNSHLI
;
A
#
# COMPACT_ATOMS: atom_id res chain seq x y z
N MET A 1 -15.37 4.92 14.62
CA MET A 1 -16.73 5.37 14.18
C MET A 1 -16.66 5.77 12.70
N ILE A 2 -17.69 5.45 11.89
CA ILE A 2 -17.78 5.93 10.49
C ILE A 2 -18.87 7.01 10.46
N ILE A 3 -18.53 8.19 9.94
CA ILE A 3 -19.40 9.37 9.92
C ILE A 3 -19.54 9.81 8.45
N GLU A 4 -20.79 10.04 8.02
CA GLU A 4 -21.06 10.67 6.72
C GLU A 4 -20.87 12.19 6.85
N PRO A 5 -20.30 12.89 5.84
CA PRO A 5 -20.03 14.33 5.93
C PRO A 5 -21.25 15.19 6.26
N HIS A 6 -22.43 14.82 5.75
CA HIS A 6 -23.67 15.56 6.01
C HIS A 6 -24.14 15.50 7.47
N ASN A 7 -23.57 14.61 8.27
CA ASN A 7 -23.82 14.54 9.72
C ASN A 7 -22.82 15.39 10.53
N ILE A 8 -21.97 16.16 9.85
CA ILE A 8 -21.04 17.10 10.47
C ILE A 8 -21.52 18.50 10.16
N ASP A 9 -21.79 19.31 11.21
CA ASP A 9 -22.13 20.71 11.03
C ASP A 9 -21.01 21.44 10.29
N GLY A 10 -21.35 22.31 9.32
CA GLY A 10 -20.40 22.89 8.38
C GLY A 10 -19.22 23.64 9.03
N ASP A 11 -19.44 24.24 10.19
CA ASP A 11 -18.42 25.01 10.93
C ASP A 11 -17.74 24.17 12.03
N LYS A 12 -18.02 22.87 12.11
CA LYS A 12 -17.49 22.02 13.17
C LYS A 12 -16.03 21.69 12.97
N ILE A 13 -15.19 22.06 13.92
CA ILE A 13 -13.79 21.66 14.00
C ILE A 13 -13.69 20.34 14.76
N ILE A 14 -13.18 19.31 14.11
CA ILE A 14 -12.91 18.03 14.74
C ILE A 14 -11.40 17.94 15.04
N LYS A 15 -11.05 17.95 16.33
CA LYS A 15 -9.66 17.82 16.77
C LYS A 15 -9.26 16.36 16.88
N ALA A 16 -8.03 16.01 16.45
CA ALA A 16 -7.42 14.70 16.57
C ALA A 16 -5.90 14.84 16.71
N ASP A 17 -5.25 13.77 17.19
CA ASP A 17 -3.79 13.70 17.29
C ASP A 17 -3.15 13.39 15.93
N LEU A 18 -3.86 12.65 15.07
CA LEU A 18 -3.41 12.28 13.74
C LEU A 18 -4.56 12.32 12.73
N CYS A 19 -4.29 12.90 11.56
CA CYS A 19 -5.19 12.85 10.40
C CYS A 19 -4.51 12.07 9.26
N LEU A 20 -5.10 10.95 8.86
CA LEU A 20 -4.66 10.15 7.72
C LEU A 20 -5.47 10.55 6.48
N ILE A 21 -4.77 11.11 5.49
CA ILE A 21 -5.38 11.51 4.20
C ILE A 21 -5.18 10.37 3.21
N GLY A 22 -6.28 9.78 2.79
CA GLY A 22 -6.34 8.53 2.05
C GLY A 22 -6.46 7.31 2.96
N SER A 23 -7.04 6.24 2.44
CA SER A 23 -7.20 4.95 3.12
C SER A 23 -6.54 3.81 2.33
N GLY A 24 -5.50 4.13 1.56
CA GLY A 24 -4.70 3.13 0.86
C GLY A 24 -3.78 2.33 1.80
N PRO A 25 -3.02 1.36 1.25
CA PRO A 25 -2.17 0.48 2.05
C PRO A 25 -1.20 1.21 2.99
N ALA A 26 -0.61 2.33 2.55
CA ALA A 26 0.32 3.11 3.38
C ALA A 26 -0.36 3.66 4.65
N SER A 27 -1.48 4.39 4.50
CA SER A 27 -2.24 4.93 5.64
C SER A 27 -2.76 3.83 6.55
N LEU A 28 -3.22 2.72 5.98
CA LEU A 28 -3.74 1.60 6.77
C LEU A 28 -2.63 0.85 7.52
N THR A 29 -1.41 0.82 7.00
CA THR A 29 -0.25 0.28 7.73
C THR A 29 0.12 1.16 8.91
N ILE A 30 0.09 2.50 8.75
CA ILE A 30 0.26 3.44 9.86
C ILE A 30 -0.83 3.22 10.92
N LEU A 31 -2.08 3.11 10.50
CA LEU A 31 -3.19 2.83 11.40
C LEU A 31 -3.00 1.52 12.17
N ASP A 32 -2.54 0.45 11.50
CA ASP A 32 -2.27 -0.84 12.13
C ASP A 32 -1.17 -0.75 13.19
N ALA A 33 -0.11 0.02 12.91
CA ALA A 33 0.98 0.24 13.85
C ALA A 33 0.57 1.06 15.08
N LEU A 34 -0.41 1.97 14.93
CA LEU A 34 -0.84 2.90 15.98
C LEU A 34 -2.14 2.48 16.68
N LYS A 35 -2.81 1.42 16.24
CA LYS A 35 -4.16 1.03 16.67
C LYS A 35 -4.33 0.77 18.18
N ASP A 36 -3.25 0.45 18.87
CA ASP A 36 -3.25 0.13 20.29
C ASP A 36 -2.72 1.29 21.16
N LEU A 37 -2.36 2.41 20.54
CA LEU A 37 -2.03 3.64 21.22
C LEU A 37 -3.31 4.44 21.53
N ASN A 38 -3.29 5.20 22.64
CA ASN A 38 -4.41 6.08 23.01
C ASN A 38 -4.36 7.40 22.20
N LEU A 39 -4.40 7.30 20.87
CA LEU A 39 -4.42 8.42 19.94
C LEU A 39 -5.79 8.54 19.29
N LYS A 40 -6.31 9.75 19.21
CA LYS A 40 -7.50 10.05 18.41
C LYS A 40 -7.07 10.20 16.93
N ILE A 41 -7.52 9.29 16.08
CA ILE A 41 -7.13 9.23 14.67
C ILE A 41 -8.34 9.52 13.79
N ILE A 42 -8.17 10.45 12.84
CA ILE A 42 -9.15 10.72 11.78
C ILE A 42 -8.62 10.17 10.46
N ILE A 43 -9.50 9.54 9.68
CA ILE A 43 -9.21 9.06 8.34
C ILE A 43 -10.13 9.76 7.35
N ILE A 44 -9.54 10.43 6.35
CA ILE A 44 -10.20 11.01 5.19
C ILE A 44 -9.93 10.10 3.99
N PRO A 45 -10.83 9.17 3.64
CA PRO A 45 -10.51 8.05 2.74
C PRO A 45 -10.32 8.46 1.28
N GLY A 46 -10.78 9.65 0.87
CA GLY A 46 -10.75 10.09 -0.53
C GLY A 46 -11.84 9.47 -1.40
N GLY A 47 -12.78 8.74 -0.82
CA GLY A 47 -13.91 8.09 -1.46
C GLY A 47 -14.84 7.46 -0.44
N LYS A 48 -15.87 6.74 -0.90
CA LYS A 48 -16.79 6.01 -0.04
C LYS A 48 -16.14 4.73 0.51
N PHE A 49 -16.72 4.20 1.58
CA PHE A 49 -16.32 2.90 2.13
C PHE A 49 -16.46 1.77 1.10
N SER A 50 -17.35 1.90 0.15
CA SER A 50 -17.51 0.99 -1.00
C SER A 50 -17.37 1.75 -2.31
N PHE A 51 -16.98 1.03 -3.37
CA PHE A 51 -16.83 1.59 -4.71
C PHE A 51 -18.07 2.39 -5.14
N ASN A 52 -17.84 3.58 -5.68
CA ASN A 52 -18.87 4.47 -6.17
C ASN A 52 -18.45 5.12 -7.50
N LYS A 53 -19.22 4.89 -8.56
CA LYS A 53 -18.93 5.44 -9.89
C LYS A 53 -18.84 6.97 -9.93
N LYS A 54 -19.62 7.68 -9.10
CA LYS A 54 -19.59 9.15 -9.03
C LYS A 54 -18.23 9.62 -8.48
N ASN A 55 -17.75 8.99 -7.40
CA ASN A 55 -16.43 9.31 -6.82
C ASN A 55 -15.29 8.94 -7.76
N GLN A 56 -15.42 7.83 -8.49
CA GLN A 56 -14.41 7.39 -9.46
C GLN A 56 -14.19 8.44 -10.56
N LYS A 57 -15.26 9.15 -10.97
CA LYS A 57 -15.17 10.23 -11.97
C LYS A 57 -14.27 11.40 -11.54
N LEU A 58 -14.00 11.57 -10.23
CA LEU A 58 -13.08 12.59 -9.73
C LEU A 58 -11.62 12.34 -10.14
N TYR A 59 -11.30 11.16 -10.66
CA TYR A 59 -10.00 10.88 -11.28
C TYR A 59 -9.90 11.31 -12.73
N LYS A 60 -10.96 11.87 -13.34
CA LYS A 60 -10.88 12.41 -14.69
C LYS A 60 -9.78 13.46 -14.77
N GLY A 61 -8.97 13.38 -15.78
CA GLY A 61 -7.87 14.31 -16.05
C GLY A 61 -7.47 14.21 -17.52
N ILE A 62 -6.49 15.02 -17.88
CA ILE A 62 -5.93 15.07 -19.23
C ILE A 62 -4.74 14.08 -19.28
N ILE A 63 -4.66 13.33 -20.35
CA ILE A 63 -3.53 12.47 -20.69
C ILE A 63 -2.94 13.06 -21.95
N ASP A 64 -1.61 13.24 -22.01
CA ASP A 64 -0.92 13.79 -23.16
C ASP A 64 -1.14 12.93 -24.39
N GLU A 65 -1.30 13.55 -25.55
CA GLU A 65 -1.39 12.88 -26.83
C GLU A 65 -0.14 12.03 -27.08
N GLY A 66 -0.35 10.80 -27.53
CA GLY A 66 0.73 9.83 -27.73
C GLY A 66 1.18 9.06 -26.49
N SER A 67 0.62 9.36 -25.31
CA SER A 67 0.85 8.54 -24.11
C SER A 67 0.12 7.20 -24.23
N SER A 68 0.80 6.11 -23.87
CA SER A 68 0.20 4.77 -23.72
C SER A 68 -0.50 4.57 -22.37
N HIS A 69 -0.67 5.64 -21.59
CA HIS A 69 -1.29 5.54 -20.27
C HIS A 69 -2.80 5.31 -20.39
N GLU A 70 -3.31 4.33 -19.64
CA GLU A 70 -4.74 4.09 -19.51
C GLU A 70 -5.49 5.31 -18.91
N PRO A 71 -6.79 5.45 -19.19
CA PRO A 71 -7.59 6.53 -18.60
C PRO A 71 -7.37 6.65 -17.09
N LEU A 72 -7.23 7.88 -16.58
CA LEU A 72 -6.94 8.12 -15.16
C LEU A 72 -8.04 7.59 -14.22
N THR A 73 -9.21 7.30 -14.74
CA THR A 73 -10.33 6.67 -14.03
C THR A 73 -10.19 5.15 -13.90
N GLU A 74 -9.19 4.55 -14.55
CA GLU A 74 -8.94 3.11 -14.56
C GLU A 74 -7.70 2.77 -13.72
N ASN A 75 -7.58 1.54 -13.29
CA ASN A 75 -6.45 0.99 -12.52
C ASN A 75 -6.14 1.72 -11.19
N ARG A 76 -7.01 2.64 -10.75
CA ARG A 76 -6.95 3.30 -9.45
C ARG A 76 -8.37 3.49 -8.92
N PHE A 77 -8.57 3.29 -7.62
CA PHE A 77 -9.90 3.18 -7.03
C PHE A 77 -10.08 4.16 -5.88
N ARG A 78 -11.18 4.93 -5.93
CA ARG A 78 -11.59 5.89 -4.89
C ARG A 78 -12.58 5.22 -3.94
N GLU A 79 -12.05 4.38 -3.08
CA GLU A 79 -12.80 3.73 -2.01
C GLU A 79 -11.88 3.41 -0.84
N PHE A 80 -12.44 2.99 0.29
CA PHE A 80 -11.65 2.56 1.44
C PHE A 80 -10.77 1.35 1.06
N GLY A 81 -9.47 1.45 1.30
CA GLY A 81 -8.45 0.49 0.86
C GLY A 81 -7.84 0.82 -0.50
N GLY A 82 -8.50 1.68 -1.29
CA GLY A 82 -8.00 2.13 -2.59
C GLY A 82 -7.67 0.99 -3.54
N SER A 83 -6.69 1.21 -4.41
CA SER A 83 -6.19 0.19 -5.34
C SER A 83 -5.59 -1.04 -4.67
N GLY A 84 -5.31 -0.98 -3.36
CA GLY A 84 -4.86 -2.14 -2.59
C GLY A 84 -5.90 -3.27 -2.50
N ASN A 85 -7.18 -3.00 -2.77
CA ASN A 85 -8.21 -4.03 -2.84
C ASN A 85 -8.20 -4.82 -4.16
N TYR A 86 -7.51 -4.31 -5.21
CA TYR A 86 -7.61 -4.79 -6.59
C TYR A 86 -6.26 -5.18 -7.20
N TRP A 87 -5.18 -5.09 -6.44
CA TRP A 87 -3.85 -5.44 -6.94
C TRP A 87 -3.65 -6.96 -7.07
N GLY A 88 -2.69 -7.37 -7.90
CA GLY A 88 -2.43 -8.79 -8.15
C GLY A 88 -1.67 -9.51 -7.03
N GLY A 89 -1.25 -8.83 -5.97
CA GLY A 89 -0.57 -9.45 -4.83
C GLY A 89 0.92 -9.75 -5.03
N ARG A 90 1.50 -9.35 -6.16
CA ARG A 90 2.90 -9.61 -6.48
C ARG A 90 3.83 -8.75 -5.62
N CYS A 91 4.70 -9.40 -4.83
CA CYS A 91 5.58 -8.76 -3.87
C CYS A 91 7.04 -9.14 -4.11
N VAL A 92 7.88 -8.11 -4.22
CA VAL A 92 9.33 -8.24 -4.31
C VAL A 92 9.95 -7.17 -3.40
N PRO A 93 10.93 -7.50 -2.55
CA PRO A 93 11.66 -6.49 -1.81
C PRO A 93 12.53 -5.66 -2.78
N LEU A 94 12.73 -4.40 -2.46
CA LEU A 94 13.70 -3.55 -3.15
C LEU A 94 15.10 -4.14 -3.04
N ASP A 95 15.96 -3.78 -3.98
CA ASP A 95 17.38 -4.12 -3.97
C ASP A 95 18.20 -3.02 -3.30
N GLU A 96 19.39 -3.37 -2.81
CA GLU A 96 20.31 -2.39 -2.24
C GLU A 96 20.65 -1.28 -3.25
N ILE A 97 20.74 -1.62 -4.54
CA ILE A 97 21.00 -0.66 -5.63
C ILE A 97 19.90 0.41 -5.77
N ASP A 98 18.67 0.12 -5.31
CA ASP A 98 17.55 1.08 -5.35
C ASP A 98 17.77 2.22 -4.35
N PHE A 99 18.52 1.97 -3.27
CA PHE A 99 18.83 2.96 -2.23
C PHE A 99 20.04 3.85 -2.57
N ILE A 100 20.87 3.44 -3.55
CA ILE A 100 22.09 4.15 -3.91
C ILE A 100 21.81 5.28 -4.89
N LYS A 101 22.39 6.46 -4.63
CA LYS A 101 22.34 7.60 -5.55
C LYS A 101 23.08 7.27 -6.84
N LYS A 102 22.40 7.37 -7.98
CA LYS A 102 22.97 7.14 -9.31
C LYS A 102 23.35 8.46 -9.95
N LYS A 103 24.60 8.62 -10.38
CA LYS A 103 25.10 9.88 -10.94
C LYS A 103 24.32 10.34 -12.19
N TRP A 104 23.80 9.40 -12.97
CA TRP A 104 23.07 9.64 -14.22
C TRP A 104 21.56 9.79 -14.05
N ILE A 105 21.01 9.60 -12.84
CA ILE A 105 19.60 9.78 -12.57
C ILE A 105 19.44 10.88 -11.52
N LYS A 106 18.87 12.02 -11.93
CA LYS A 106 18.57 13.13 -11.04
C LYS A 106 17.58 12.68 -9.95
N ASN A 107 17.83 13.10 -8.70
CA ASN A 107 16.99 12.77 -7.53
C ASN A 107 16.86 11.26 -7.24
N SER A 108 17.79 10.43 -7.69
CA SER A 108 17.86 9.01 -7.35
C SER A 108 18.41 8.78 -5.94
N GLY A 109 18.19 7.57 -5.45
CA GLY A 109 18.60 7.13 -4.11
C GLY A 109 17.59 7.55 -3.03
N TRP A 110 17.66 6.86 -1.90
CA TRP A 110 16.83 7.10 -0.74
C TRP A 110 17.66 7.73 0.38
N PRO A 111 17.09 8.60 1.25
CA PRO A 111 17.82 9.21 2.37
C PRO A 111 18.06 8.24 3.54
N ILE A 112 17.82 6.95 3.34
CA ILE A 112 17.92 5.86 4.30
C ILE A 112 18.72 4.71 3.70
N LYS A 113 19.30 3.84 4.54
CA LYS A 113 20.07 2.68 4.09
C LYS A 113 19.16 1.47 3.90
N PHE A 114 19.52 0.58 2.97
CA PHE A 114 18.83 -0.70 2.79
C PHE A 114 18.77 -1.52 4.09
N SER A 115 19.85 -1.54 4.89
CA SER A 115 19.89 -2.22 6.18
C SER A 115 18.78 -1.81 7.15
N ASP A 116 18.36 -0.54 7.10
CA ASP A 116 17.35 0.00 7.98
C ASP A 116 15.96 -0.53 7.64
N PHE A 117 15.78 -1.01 6.39
CA PHE A 117 14.53 -1.55 5.86
C PHE A 117 14.30 -3.03 6.15
N ILE A 118 15.36 -3.81 6.38
CA ILE A 118 15.27 -5.29 6.49
C ILE A 118 14.25 -5.73 7.53
N LYS A 119 14.22 -5.07 8.70
CA LYS A 119 13.26 -5.38 9.77
C LYS A 119 11.80 -5.17 9.34
N TYR A 120 11.54 -4.15 8.55
CA TYR A 120 10.19 -3.82 8.08
C TYR A 120 9.68 -4.79 7.01
N TYR A 121 10.54 -5.45 6.26
CA TYR A 121 10.11 -6.51 5.33
C TYR A 121 9.50 -7.71 6.07
N GLN A 122 9.95 -7.99 7.29
CA GLN A 122 9.33 -9.05 8.10
C GLN A 122 7.91 -8.66 8.54
N GLU A 123 7.73 -7.42 8.95
CA GLU A 123 6.41 -6.87 9.33
C GLU A 123 5.48 -6.79 8.11
N ALA A 124 5.97 -6.28 6.98
CA ALA A 124 5.24 -6.23 5.72
C ALA A 124 4.81 -7.63 5.25
N SER A 125 5.67 -8.63 5.40
CA SER A 125 5.35 -10.02 5.05
C SER A 125 4.21 -10.58 5.91
N LYS A 126 4.20 -10.28 7.21
CA LYS A 126 3.09 -10.64 8.10
C LYS A 126 1.80 -9.91 7.71
N PHE A 127 1.90 -8.60 7.45
CA PHE A 127 0.77 -7.77 7.03
C PHE A 127 0.13 -8.28 5.73
N LEU A 128 0.96 -8.69 4.78
CA LEU A 128 0.56 -9.20 3.46
C LEU A 128 0.22 -10.70 3.46
N ASN A 129 0.40 -11.39 4.59
CA ASN A 129 0.20 -12.83 4.72
C ASN A 129 1.01 -13.65 3.70
N ILE A 130 2.29 -13.28 3.52
CA ILE A 130 3.24 -13.99 2.66
C ILE A 130 4.36 -14.60 3.50
N SER A 131 5.00 -15.66 2.98
CA SER A 131 6.16 -16.26 3.62
C SER A 131 7.33 -15.30 3.66
N LEU A 132 8.06 -15.28 4.78
CA LEU A 132 9.29 -14.49 4.90
C LEU A 132 10.30 -14.89 3.82
N TYR A 133 10.95 -13.88 3.27
CA TYR A 133 11.94 -14.04 2.20
C TYR A 133 13.02 -15.11 2.50
N ASP A 134 13.50 -15.20 3.74
CA ASP A 134 14.58 -16.13 4.12
C ASP A 134 14.16 -17.62 4.15
N LYS A 135 12.87 -17.91 4.32
CA LYS A 135 12.37 -19.29 4.29
C LYS A 135 12.34 -19.90 2.89
N ARG A 136 12.54 -19.11 1.85
CA ARG A 136 12.48 -19.54 0.45
C ARG A 136 13.72 -20.29 -0.02
N LYS A 137 14.83 -20.23 0.69
CA LYS A 137 16.04 -20.99 0.34
C LYS A 137 15.80 -22.49 0.16
N ASN A 138 14.73 -23.02 0.75
CA ASN A 138 14.35 -24.43 0.70
C ASN A 138 13.20 -24.74 -0.28
N PHE A 139 12.64 -23.74 -0.97
CA PHE A 139 11.44 -23.94 -1.79
C PHE A 139 11.72 -24.48 -3.21
N PHE A 140 12.98 -24.57 -3.60
CA PHE A 140 13.33 -25.11 -4.91
C PHE A 140 13.30 -26.64 -4.92
N THR A 141 12.49 -27.20 -5.80
CA THR A 141 12.63 -28.59 -6.17
C THR A 141 14.03 -28.87 -6.74
N LYS A 142 14.52 -30.09 -6.63
CA LYS A 142 15.83 -30.49 -7.16
C LYS A 142 16.02 -30.08 -8.62
N ASN A 143 15.00 -30.25 -9.45
CA ASN A 143 15.02 -29.91 -10.87
C ASN A 143 15.17 -28.40 -11.13
N LEU A 144 14.51 -27.55 -10.33
CA LEU A 144 14.64 -26.10 -10.47
C LEU A 144 16.04 -25.63 -10.06
N LYS A 145 16.63 -26.25 -9.03
CA LYS A 145 18.03 -25.98 -8.64
C LYS A 145 19.02 -26.33 -9.75
N GLU A 146 18.76 -27.39 -10.52
CA GLU A 146 19.62 -27.78 -11.66
C GLU A 146 19.47 -26.82 -12.84
N ILE A 147 18.26 -26.36 -13.14
CA ILE A 147 18.02 -25.35 -14.19
C ILE A 147 18.76 -24.05 -13.85
N ILE A 148 18.65 -23.60 -12.61
CA ILE A 148 19.29 -22.36 -12.14
C ILE A 148 20.82 -22.46 -12.15
N LYS A 149 21.39 -23.63 -11.81
CA LYS A 149 22.85 -23.85 -11.89
C LYS A 149 23.43 -23.72 -13.29
N LYS A 150 22.62 -23.91 -14.34
CA LYS A 150 23.03 -23.74 -15.74
C LYS A 150 22.95 -22.30 -16.23
N MET A 151 22.37 -21.39 -15.44
CA MET A 151 22.30 -19.97 -15.78
C MET A 151 23.62 -19.28 -15.45
N ASP A 152 24.06 -18.38 -16.29
CA ASP A 152 25.23 -17.54 -16.04
C ASP A 152 24.91 -16.53 -14.94
N ASP A 153 25.39 -16.77 -13.74
CA ASP A 153 25.11 -15.95 -12.54
C ASP A 153 25.85 -14.59 -12.56
N ARG A 154 26.72 -14.33 -13.54
CA ARG A 154 27.28 -12.99 -13.77
C ARG A 154 26.23 -11.99 -14.23
N TYR A 155 25.20 -12.45 -14.95
CA TYR A 155 24.17 -11.60 -15.54
C TYR A 155 22.77 -11.87 -14.97
N LEU A 156 22.54 -13.07 -14.44
CA LEU A 156 21.24 -13.53 -13.96
C LEU A 156 21.36 -13.99 -12.51
N THR A 157 20.41 -13.59 -11.67
CA THR A 157 20.36 -14.06 -10.28
C THR A 157 19.00 -14.66 -9.95
N SER A 158 19.02 -15.82 -9.30
CA SER A 158 17.84 -16.47 -8.76
C SER A 158 17.65 -16.19 -7.26
N LYS A 159 18.48 -15.33 -6.68
CA LYS A 159 18.48 -15.07 -5.24
C LYS A 159 17.20 -14.40 -4.75
N LYS A 160 16.43 -13.77 -5.67
CA LYS A 160 15.19 -13.07 -5.34
C LYS A 160 14.01 -13.69 -6.08
N LEU A 161 13.13 -14.29 -5.30
CA LEU A 161 11.86 -14.81 -5.80
C LEU A 161 10.73 -13.88 -5.38
N GLU A 162 9.78 -13.76 -6.28
CA GLU A 162 8.53 -13.07 -5.99
C GLU A 162 7.68 -13.88 -5.01
N SER A 163 6.98 -13.20 -4.16
CA SER A 163 5.89 -13.73 -3.35
C SER A 163 4.57 -13.20 -3.85
N TRP A 164 3.55 -14.00 -3.69
CA TRP A 164 2.19 -13.60 -4.03
C TRP A 164 1.37 -13.53 -2.74
N SER A 165 0.92 -12.32 -2.41
CA SER A 165 -0.04 -12.10 -1.35
C SER A 165 -1.41 -12.63 -1.80
N PRO A 166 -2.17 -13.30 -0.93
CA PRO A 166 -3.58 -13.53 -1.20
C PRO A 166 -4.27 -12.17 -1.38
N ILE A 167 -5.40 -12.16 -2.10
CA ILE A 167 -6.20 -10.95 -2.28
C ILE A 167 -6.59 -10.41 -0.90
N LEU A 168 -6.10 -9.21 -0.56
CA LEU A 168 -6.41 -8.55 0.68
C LEU A 168 -7.66 -7.69 0.49
N ASN A 169 -8.68 -7.96 1.27
CA ASN A 169 -9.82 -7.06 1.41
C ASN A 169 -9.57 -6.14 2.61
N PHE A 170 -9.07 -4.94 2.34
CA PHE A 170 -8.73 -3.97 3.39
C PHE A 170 -9.94 -3.55 4.23
N LYS A 171 -11.13 -3.47 3.64
CA LYS A 171 -12.36 -3.17 4.38
C LYS A 171 -12.59 -4.23 5.46
N LYS A 172 -12.54 -5.51 5.09
CA LYS A 172 -12.73 -6.62 6.03
C LYS A 172 -11.61 -6.67 7.07
N LYS A 173 -10.35 -6.50 6.63
CA LYS A 173 -9.18 -6.55 7.49
C LYS A 173 -9.21 -5.48 8.57
N PHE A 174 -9.60 -4.26 8.21
CA PHE A 174 -9.58 -3.11 9.12
C PHE A 174 -10.92 -2.83 9.83
N LEU A 175 -11.98 -3.56 9.52
CA LEU A 175 -13.32 -3.30 10.06
C LEU A 175 -13.36 -3.24 11.60
N LYS A 176 -12.62 -4.11 12.29
CA LYS A 176 -12.56 -4.11 13.76
C LYS A 176 -11.80 -2.89 14.28
N ILE A 177 -10.73 -2.47 13.60
CA ILE A 177 -9.89 -1.34 14.00
C ILE A 177 -10.66 -0.03 13.86
N ILE A 178 -11.28 0.22 12.71
CA ILE A 178 -12.01 1.47 12.45
C ILE A 178 -13.30 1.62 13.26
N LYS A 179 -13.73 0.58 13.97
CA LYS A 179 -14.85 0.63 14.92
C LYS A 179 -14.43 1.00 16.33
N LYS A 180 -13.14 1.14 16.64
CA LYS A 180 -12.67 1.63 17.94
C LYS A 180 -13.13 3.08 18.15
N ASP A 181 -13.41 3.47 19.38
CA ASP A 181 -13.99 4.79 19.72
C ASP A 181 -13.05 5.95 19.42
N ASN A 182 -11.74 5.71 19.49
CA ASN A 182 -10.70 6.68 19.19
C ASN A 182 -10.39 6.83 17.69
N ILE A 183 -11.07 6.10 16.80
CA ILE A 183 -10.86 6.15 15.36
C ILE A 183 -12.12 6.64 14.66
N ILE A 184 -11.99 7.72 13.90
CA ILE A 184 -13.06 8.36 13.13
C ILE A 184 -12.73 8.23 11.65
N VAL A 185 -13.62 7.64 10.88
CA VAL A 185 -13.57 7.64 9.41
C VAL A 185 -14.66 8.58 8.91
N ILE A 186 -14.26 9.64 8.20
CA ILE A 186 -15.22 10.55 7.57
C ILE A 186 -15.46 10.03 6.15
N ASP A 187 -16.48 9.19 5.99
CA ASP A 187 -16.78 8.54 4.72
C ASP A 187 -17.06 9.54 3.61
N ASN A 188 -16.77 9.19 2.36
CA ASN A 188 -17.05 10.03 1.19
C ASN A 188 -16.44 11.44 1.26
N SER A 189 -15.36 11.63 1.99
CA SER A 189 -14.66 12.90 2.15
C SER A 189 -13.40 12.97 1.29
N HIS A 190 -13.05 14.20 0.89
CA HIS A 190 -11.87 14.49 0.09
C HIS A 190 -11.13 15.69 0.66
N LEU A 191 -9.81 15.67 0.60
CA LEU A 191 -9.01 16.88 0.76
C LEU A 191 -9.10 17.70 -0.53
N ILE A 192 -9.36 18.98 -0.39
CA ILE A 192 -9.39 19.99 -1.46
C ILE A 192 -8.33 21.05 -1.21
#